data_d8a112cced7cc25fa7c969f184fc4c42
#
_entry.id   d8a112cced7cc25fa7c969f184fc4c42
#
_cell.length_a   1.000
_cell.length_b   1.000
_cell.length_c   1.000
_cell.angle_alpha   90.00
_cell.angle_beta   90.00
_cell.angle_gamma   90.00
#
_symmetry.space_group_name_H-M   'P 1'
#
loop_
_entity.id
_entity.type
_entity.pdbx_description
1 polymer ?
#
loop_
_entity_poly.entity_id
_entity_poly.type
_entity_poly.pdbx_seq_one_letter_code
_entity_poly.pdbx_strand_id
1 'polypeptide(L)'
;MHRFLNAGFGLPVACFAALTICRVSSADEPKAPPGFRVLFNGHDLAGWYGHNPHDTDKLTGNKRDAKIASSQKDFLAHWRAESGELVNDGNGPYATTNDDFGDIELLIEYKTVPLADSGIYLRGTPQVQIWDTTREGGKWDRGADKGSGGLFNNSENAPGQKPAVLADKPFGQWNQFRIVQTGARTSVELNDKRVVDNAVMENYWDSARKRPLPARGPINLQTHGGEIRWRNIFVREISADEANRRLRGDDAAQGFQSLFNGADLAGWTGSVDNYEVRDGAITCKEGKGGELFTKDEFDDFIVRLEFKLPPGGNNGLAIRYPGTGQPYLTAMCELQVLDDDAEMYARLDPRQYHGSAYGMVPAYRGYLRPTGQWNYEQVTVMGPKIKVELNGSQILDADLTQVKEFKDNTPHPGKDRTSGHFGFAGHNDPVMFRNIAIKRLK
;
A
#
# COMPACT_ATOMS: atom_id res chain seq x y z
N MET A 1 -74.27 -54.70 58.64
CA MET A 1 -73.52 -53.85 59.61
C MET A 1 -72.37 -53.24 58.87
N HIS A 2 -72.42 -51.96 58.70
CA HIS A 2 -71.55 -51.19 57.83
C HIS A 2 -70.22 -50.81 58.51
N ARG A 3 -69.10 -50.89 57.83
CA ARG A 3 -67.92 -50.11 58.16
C ARG A 3 -67.36 -49.47 56.89
N PHE A 4 -67.29 -48.16 56.93
CA PHE A 4 -66.69 -47.28 55.92
C PHE A 4 -65.16 -47.28 56.08
N LEU A 5 -64.41 -47.45 54.99
CA LEU A 5 -62.96 -47.20 54.93
C LEU A 5 -62.76 -45.90 54.16
N ASN A 6 -62.13 -44.92 54.83
CA ASN A 6 -61.64 -43.70 54.21
C ASN A 6 -60.28 -43.94 53.55
N ALA A 7 -60.17 -43.69 52.26
CA ALA A 7 -58.91 -43.63 51.55
C ALA A 7 -58.46 -42.18 51.45
N GLY A 8 -57.31 -41.85 52.07
CA GLY A 8 -56.66 -40.55 51.94
C GLY A 8 -55.85 -40.50 50.62
N PHE A 9 -56.13 -39.52 49.80
CA PHE A 9 -55.33 -39.14 48.61
C PHE A 9 -54.21 -38.21 49.05
N GLY A 10 -52.96 -38.66 48.95
CA GLY A 10 -51.77 -37.80 49.03
C GLY A 10 -51.41 -37.23 47.67
N LEU A 11 -51.41 -35.91 47.53
CA LEU A 11 -50.92 -35.22 46.34
C LEU A 11 -49.37 -35.14 46.35
N PRO A 12 -48.65 -35.42 45.25
CA PRO A 12 -47.24 -35.20 45.16
C PRO A 12 -46.94 -33.69 44.93
N VAL A 13 -46.13 -33.09 45.76
CA VAL A 13 -45.53 -31.79 45.57
C VAL A 13 -44.44 -31.88 44.50
N ALA A 14 -44.72 -31.34 43.33
CA ALA A 14 -43.69 -31.20 42.26
C ALA A 14 -42.81 -29.95 42.57
N CYS A 15 -41.55 -30.20 42.97
CA CYS A 15 -40.53 -29.17 43.02
C CYS A 15 -40.11 -28.75 41.60
N PHE A 16 -40.58 -27.59 41.13
CA PHE A 16 -40.04 -26.97 39.91
C PHE A 16 -38.65 -26.34 40.25
N ALA A 17 -37.55 -26.99 39.83
CA ALA A 17 -36.27 -26.35 39.80
C ALA A 17 -36.23 -25.34 38.65
N ALA A 18 -36.26 -24.06 38.96
CA ALA A 18 -36.05 -22.99 37.98
C ALA A 18 -34.60 -22.99 37.53
N LEU A 19 -34.33 -23.54 36.35
CA LEU A 19 -33.03 -23.32 35.67
C LEU A 19 -32.93 -21.84 35.29
N THR A 20 -32.17 -21.08 36.06
CA THR A 20 -31.75 -19.73 35.67
C THR A 20 -30.75 -19.86 34.52
N ILE A 21 -31.24 -19.77 33.29
CA ILE A 21 -30.36 -19.61 32.12
C ILE A 21 -29.71 -18.23 32.24
N CYS A 22 -28.48 -18.19 32.72
CA CYS A 22 -27.63 -17.01 32.60
C CYS A 22 -27.48 -16.74 31.09
N ARG A 23 -28.26 -15.80 30.55
CA ARG A 23 -27.95 -15.23 29.24
C ARG A 23 -26.61 -14.53 29.37
N VAL A 24 -25.55 -15.14 28.86
CA VAL A 24 -24.33 -14.42 28.54
C VAL A 24 -24.76 -13.34 27.54
N SER A 25 -24.73 -12.07 27.96
CA SER A 25 -24.92 -10.96 27.06
C SER A 25 -23.85 -11.08 25.98
N SER A 26 -24.24 -11.44 24.78
CA SER A 26 -23.32 -11.31 23.64
C SER A 26 -22.94 -9.84 23.58
N ALA A 27 -21.65 -9.54 23.62
CA ALA A 27 -21.19 -8.20 23.29
C ALA A 27 -21.81 -7.84 21.92
N ASP A 28 -22.33 -6.63 21.81
CA ASP A 28 -22.87 -6.17 20.53
C ASP A 28 -21.78 -6.25 19.46
N GLU A 29 -22.14 -6.74 18.27
CA GLU A 29 -21.19 -6.79 17.16
C GLU A 29 -20.61 -5.39 16.89
N PRO A 30 -19.28 -5.30 16.64
CA PRO A 30 -18.65 -4.01 16.38
C PRO A 30 -19.29 -3.34 15.16
N LYS A 31 -19.75 -2.10 15.32
CA LYS A 31 -20.41 -1.34 14.25
C LYS A 31 -19.39 -0.52 13.48
N ALA A 32 -19.05 -0.96 12.26
CA ALA A 32 -18.12 -0.23 11.39
C ALA A 32 -18.69 1.12 10.94
N PRO A 33 -17.86 2.17 10.82
CA PRO A 33 -18.25 3.41 10.17
C PRO A 33 -18.67 3.20 8.70
N PRO A 34 -19.43 4.11 8.09
CA PRO A 34 -19.80 4.00 6.68
C PRO A 34 -18.58 3.81 5.75
N GLY A 35 -18.66 2.83 4.86
CA GLY A 35 -17.61 2.48 3.92
C GLY A 35 -16.51 1.57 4.48
N PHE A 36 -16.51 1.29 5.79
CA PHE A 36 -15.59 0.34 6.41
C PHE A 36 -16.24 -1.02 6.61
N ARG A 37 -15.42 -2.08 6.59
CA ARG A 37 -15.80 -3.42 7.01
C ARG A 37 -15.10 -3.81 8.31
N VAL A 38 -15.74 -4.68 9.08
CA VAL A 38 -15.21 -5.23 10.33
C VAL A 38 -14.16 -6.28 10.00
N LEU A 39 -12.97 -6.22 10.63
CA LEU A 39 -11.95 -7.26 10.57
C LEU A 39 -11.97 -8.20 11.76
N PHE A 40 -12.49 -7.76 12.91
CA PHE A 40 -12.66 -8.59 14.10
C PHE A 40 -14.12 -8.50 14.56
N ASN A 41 -14.80 -9.65 14.60
CA ASN A 41 -16.25 -9.74 14.88
C ASN A 41 -16.62 -9.59 16.37
N GLY A 42 -15.63 -9.55 17.27
CA GLY A 42 -15.84 -9.45 18.72
C GLY A 42 -16.10 -10.77 19.43
N HIS A 43 -16.21 -11.91 18.72
CA HIS A 43 -16.69 -13.17 19.28
C HIS A 43 -15.68 -14.31 19.17
N ASP A 44 -14.94 -14.38 18.07
CA ASP A 44 -13.98 -15.44 17.78
C ASP A 44 -12.81 -14.95 16.90
N LEU A 45 -11.92 -15.85 16.54
CA LEU A 45 -10.75 -15.56 15.71
C LEU A 45 -11.02 -15.77 14.21
N ALA A 46 -12.27 -15.82 13.77
CA ALA A 46 -12.59 -15.94 12.35
C ALA A 46 -12.00 -14.77 11.54
N GLY A 47 -11.39 -15.07 10.42
CA GLY A 47 -10.66 -14.08 9.60
C GLY A 47 -9.21 -13.85 10.00
N TRP A 48 -8.72 -14.54 11.05
CA TRP A 48 -7.36 -14.43 11.55
C TRP A 48 -6.68 -15.79 11.68
N TYR A 49 -5.36 -15.83 11.45
CA TYR A 49 -4.51 -17.00 11.66
C TYR A 49 -3.17 -16.63 12.27
N GLY A 50 -2.47 -17.60 12.83
CA GLY A 50 -1.17 -17.42 13.46
C GLY A 50 -0.05 -17.43 12.43
N HIS A 51 0.70 -16.32 12.31
CA HIS A 51 1.86 -16.25 11.42
C HIS A 51 2.84 -15.18 11.88
N ASN A 52 4.08 -15.59 12.19
CA ASN A 52 5.18 -14.65 12.38
C ASN A 52 5.94 -14.48 11.06
N PRO A 53 5.88 -13.32 10.39
CA PRO A 53 6.58 -13.09 9.12
C PRO A 53 8.10 -13.31 9.21
N HIS A 54 8.72 -13.04 10.35
CA HIS A 54 10.16 -13.25 10.57
C HIS A 54 10.58 -14.74 10.47
N ASP A 55 9.67 -15.65 10.77
CA ASP A 55 9.93 -17.10 10.67
C ASP A 55 9.85 -17.60 9.22
N THR A 56 9.29 -16.80 8.31
CA THR A 56 8.94 -17.24 6.96
C THR A 56 9.46 -16.36 5.84
N ASP A 57 10.15 -15.25 6.14
CA ASP A 57 10.66 -14.27 5.15
C ASP A 57 11.53 -14.92 4.05
N LYS A 58 12.28 -15.98 4.41
CA LYS A 58 13.16 -16.74 3.51
C LYS A 58 12.55 -18.04 2.99
N LEU A 59 11.31 -18.35 3.38
CA LEU A 59 10.63 -19.57 2.98
C LEU A 59 9.66 -19.32 1.82
N THR A 60 9.54 -20.28 0.93
CA THR A 60 8.60 -20.25 -0.21
C THR A 60 7.85 -21.57 -0.37
N GLY A 61 6.68 -21.52 -1.03
CA GLY A 61 5.86 -22.69 -1.35
C GLY A 61 5.56 -23.56 -0.12
N ASN A 62 5.56 -24.86 -0.30
CA ASN A 62 5.16 -25.85 0.73
C ASN A 62 5.92 -25.70 2.07
N LYS A 63 7.17 -25.20 2.06
CA LYS A 63 7.93 -25.00 3.31
C LYS A 63 7.35 -23.83 4.13
N ARG A 64 6.99 -22.75 3.45
CA ARG A 64 6.32 -21.61 4.08
C ARG A 64 4.95 -22.03 4.63
N ASP A 65 4.16 -22.71 3.83
CA ASP A 65 2.81 -23.16 4.20
C ASP A 65 2.83 -24.13 5.39
N ALA A 66 3.76 -25.09 5.40
CA ALA A 66 3.94 -26.01 6.53
C ALA A 66 4.36 -25.28 7.82
N LYS A 67 5.24 -24.26 7.73
CA LYS A 67 5.64 -23.44 8.88
C LYS A 67 4.44 -22.66 9.45
N ILE A 68 3.63 -22.03 8.58
CA ILE A 68 2.41 -21.33 8.98
C ILE A 68 1.41 -22.32 9.62
N ALA A 69 1.17 -23.49 9.01
CA ALA A 69 0.27 -24.49 9.56
C ALA A 69 0.72 -24.96 10.94
N SER A 70 2.04 -25.10 11.17
CA SER A 70 2.58 -25.52 12.47
C SER A 70 2.35 -24.50 13.59
N SER A 71 2.18 -23.23 13.28
CA SER A 71 1.97 -22.16 14.28
C SER A 71 0.52 -22.02 14.74
N GLN A 72 -0.46 -22.72 14.12
CA GLN A 72 -1.87 -22.51 14.45
C GLN A 72 -2.26 -22.96 15.87
N LYS A 73 -1.68 -24.06 16.33
CA LYS A 73 -1.94 -24.52 17.71
C LYS A 73 -1.46 -23.51 18.75
N ASP A 74 -0.29 -22.93 18.50
CA ASP A 74 0.31 -21.91 19.36
C ASP A 74 -0.49 -20.59 19.29
N PHE A 75 -0.98 -20.21 18.11
CA PHE A 75 -1.87 -19.08 17.93
C PHE A 75 -3.12 -19.18 18.81
N LEU A 76 -3.82 -20.32 18.77
CA LEU A 76 -5.03 -20.56 19.57
C LEU A 76 -4.75 -20.66 21.09
N ALA A 77 -3.51 -20.89 21.49
CA ALA A 77 -3.12 -20.89 22.89
C ALA A 77 -2.90 -19.48 23.47
N HIS A 78 -2.53 -18.52 22.62
CA HIS A 78 -2.08 -17.19 23.04
C HIS A 78 -3.00 -16.04 22.57
N TRP A 79 -3.89 -16.30 21.61
CA TRP A 79 -4.86 -15.34 21.12
C TRP A 79 -6.28 -15.83 21.42
N ARG A 80 -7.14 -14.92 21.87
CA ARG A 80 -8.53 -15.21 22.17
C ARG A 80 -9.44 -14.00 21.94
N ALA A 81 -10.71 -14.25 21.70
CA ALA A 81 -11.75 -13.25 21.80
C ALA A 81 -12.31 -13.25 23.24
N GLU A 82 -12.37 -12.10 23.87
CA GLU A 82 -12.81 -11.94 25.25
C GLU A 82 -13.59 -10.62 25.40
N SER A 83 -14.86 -10.68 25.69
CA SER A 83 -15.71 -9.50 25.96
C SER A 83 -15.69 -8.45 24.84
N GLY A 84 -15.67 -8.86 23.56
CA GLY A 84 -15.61 -7.96 22.41
C GLY A 84 -14.18 -7.48 22.08
N GLU A 85 -13.18 -7.95 22.78
CA GLU A 85 -11.76 -7.62 22.57
C GLU A 85 -11.01 -8.81 21.98
N LEU A 86 -10.10 -8.57 21.04
CA LEU A 86 -9.09 -9.54 20.58
C LEU A 86 -7.86 -9.38 21.48
N VAL A 87 -7.51 -10.44 22.19
CA VAL A 87 -6.51 -10.40 23.27
C VAL A 87 -5.34 -11.31 22.95
N ASN A 88 -4.13 -10.76 23.07
CA ASN A 88 -2.87 -11.51 23.10
C ASN A 88 -2.23 -11.41 24.48
N ASP A 89 -1.75 -12.51 25.01
CA ASP A 89 -1.09 -12.58 26.33
C ASP A 89 0.41 -12.20 26.31
N GLY A 90 0.90 -11.73 25.16
CA GLY A 90 2.31 -11.36 24.97
C GLY A 90 3.17 -12.48 24.38
N ASN A 91 2.59 -13.63 24.05
CA ASN A 91 3.29 -14.80 23.51
C ASN A 91 2.65 -15.30 22.20
N GLY A 92 3.27 -16.29 21.57
CA GLY A 92 2.79 -16.94 20.35
C GLY A 92 3.06 -16.16 19.07
N PRO A 93 2.56 -16.64 17.92
CA PRO A 93 2.71 -15.99 16.64
C PRO A 93 1.80 -14.74 16.53
N TYR A 94 2.05 -13.89 15.54
CA TYR A 94 1.22 -12.71 15.28
C TYR A 94 -0.18 -13.12 14.77
N ALA A 95 -1.20 -12.32 15.13
CA ALA A 95 -2.49 -12.44 14.48
C ALA A 95 -2.43 -11.81 13.09
N THR A 96 -2.70 -12.60 12.07
CA THR A 96 -2.58 -12.21 10.66
C THR A 96 -3.93 -12.34 9.98
N THR A 97 -4.33 -11.35 9.19
CA THR A 97 -5.58 -11.41 8.41
C THR A 97 -5.51 -12.46 7.32
N ASN A 98 -6.64 -13.17 7.08
CA ASN A 98 -6.75 -14.09 5.94
C ASN A 98 -6.70 -13.37 4.59
N ASP A 99 -7.15 -12.10 4.58
CA ASP A 99 -7.19 -11.26 3.38
C ASP A 99 -5.90 -10.45 3.22
N ASP A 100 -5.52 -10.22 1.97
CA ASP A 100 -4.48 -9.29 1.58
C ASP A 100 -5.08 -7.93 1.19
N PHE A 101 -4.41 -6.86 1.59
CA PHE A 101 -4.81 -5.47 1.36
C PHE A 101 -3.80 -4.72 0.52
N GLY A 102 -4.29 -3.82 -0.33
CA GLY A 102 -3.50 -2.84 -1.07
C GLY A 102 -3.55 -1.46 -0.41
N ASP A 103 -4.13 -0.48 -1.11
CA ASP A 103 -4.34 0.87 -0.57
C ASP A 103 -5.51 0.86 0.41
N ILE A 104 -5.28 1.28 1.66
CA ILE A 104 -6.26 1.16 2.74
C ILE A 104 -6.33 2.38 3.66
N GLU A 105 -7.45 2.49 4.33
CA GLU A 105 -7.63 3.21 5.58
C GLU A 105 -8.03 2.21 6.67
N LEU A 106 -7.22 2.13 7.74
CA LEU A 106 -7.40 1.24 8.88
C LEU A 106 -7.72 2.07 10.12
N LEU A 107 -8.80 1.73 10.80
CA LEU A 107 -9.13 2.21 12.14
C LEU A 107 -8.97 1.05 13.10
N ILE A 108 -8.25 1.26 14.19
CA ILE A 108 -7.99 0.21 15.19
C ILE A 108 -7.73 0.83 16.55
N GLU A 109 -8.34 0.24 17.57
CA GLU A 109 -8.07 0.61 18.95
C GLU A 109 -7.23 -0.46 19.65
N TYR A 110 -6.29 0.00 20.48
CA TYR A 110 -5.47 -0.87 21.32
C TYR A 110 -5.33 -0.36 22.74
N LYS A 111 -5.06 -1.30 23.62
CA LYS A 111 -4.81 -1.04 25.05
C LYS A 111 -3.68 -1.93 25.54
N THR A 112 -2.71 -1.36 26.22
CA THR A 112 -1.49 -2.04 26.68
C THR A 112 -1.33 -2.00 28.19
N VAL A 113 -0.41 -2.82 28.68
CA VAL A 113 0.12 -2.85 30.04
C VAL A 113 1.57 -2.34 30.06
N PRO A 114 2.16 -2.04 31.24
CA PRO A 114 3.59 -1.74 31.34
C PRO A 114 4.47 -2.82 30.69
N LEU A 115 5.58 -2.41 30.10
CA LEU A 115 6.55 -3.23 29.37
C LEU A 115 6.03 -3.87 28.06
N ALA A 116 4.78 -3.59 27.67
CA ALA A 116 4.26 -4.12 26.41
C ALA A 116 4.98 -3.50 25.20
N ASP A 117 5.25 -4.34 24.22
CA ASP A 117 5.77 -3.97 22.90
C ASP A 117 4.96 -4.69 21.82
N SER A 118 4.60 -3.97 20.79
CA SER A 118 3.80 -4.50 19.69
C SER A 118 3.93 -3.63 18.45
N GLY A 119 3.15 -3.93 17.43
CA GLY A 119 3.07 -3.12 16.22
C GLY A 119 2.04 -3.66 15.24
N ILE A 120 1.73 -2.84 14.24
CA ILE A 120 0.83 -3.19 13.16
C ILE A 120 1.65 -3.29 11.88
N TYR A 121 1.73 -4.49 11.29
CA TYR A 121 2.36 -4.70 10.00
C TYR A 121 1.34 -4.41 8.90
N LEU A 122 1.78 -3.70 7.88
CA LEU A 122 0.99 -3.39 6.70
C LEU A 122 1.56 -4.14 5.51
N ARG A 123 0.70 -4.83 4.76
CA ARG A 123 1.12 -5.70 3.63
C ARG A 123 2.21 -6.71 4.02
N GLY A 124 2.12 -7.25 5.25
CA GLY A 124 3.10 -8.18 5.78
C GLY A 124 4.48 -7.59 6.07
N THR A 125 4.61 -6.27 6.08
CA THR A 125 5.89 -5.55 6.30
C THR A 125 5.84 -4.75 7.60
N PRO A 126 6.87 -4.84 8.47
CA PRO A 126 6.95 -4.09 9.73
C PRO A 126 7.18 -2.60 9.51
N GLN A 127 6.78 -1.74 10.39
CA GLN A 127 5.59 -1.73 11.23
C GLN A 127 5.23 -0.31 11.65
N VAL A 128 3.96 -0.08 11.97
CA VAL A 128 3.53 1.04 12.80
C VAL A 128 3.74 0.60 14.25
N GLN A 129 4.69 1.20 14.95
CA GLN A 129 5.19 0.76 16.23
C GLN A 129 4.25 1.10 17.39
N ILE A 130 4.19 0.22 18.41
CA ILE A 130 3.55 0.44 19.70
C ILE A 130 4.57 0.17 20.81
N TRP A 131 4.72 1.13 21.72
CA TRP A 131 5.71 1.09 22.81
C TRP A 131 5.10 1.20 24.21
N ASP A 132 5.83 0.71 25.21
CA ASP A 132 5.87 1.35 26.51
C ASP A 132 6.72 2.61 26.41
N THR A 133 6.08 3.78 26.46
CA THR A 133 6.71 5.09 26.26
C THR A 133 7.35 5.62 27.55
N THR A 134 7.26 4.90 28.66
CA THR A 134 7.86 5.28 29.95
C THR A 134 9.35 4.96 29.98
N ARG A 135 10.06 5.55 30.93
CA ARG A 135 11.48 5.24 31.14
C ARG A 135 11.69 3.81 31.60
N GLU A 136 10.75 3.30 32.38
CA GLU A 136 10.71 1.93 32.89
C GLU A 136 10.58 0.90 31.77
N GLY A 137 9.97 1.27 30.62
CA GLY A 137 9.91 0.46 29.41
C GLY A 137 11.29 0.15 28.80
N GLY A 138 12.32 0.93 29.16
CA GLY A 138 13.73 0.65 28.84
C GLY A 138 14.11 0.80 27.37
N LYS A 139 13.28 1.47 26.52
CA LYS A 139 13.48 1.59 25.05
C LYS A 139 13.63 3.03 24.56
N TRP A 140 14.01 3.95 25.43
CA TRP A 140 14.23 5.35 25.06
C TRP A 140 15.41 5.54 24.10
N ASP A 141 16.43 4.68 24.19
CA ASP A 141 17.54 4.62 23.23
C ASP A 141 17.08 4.27 21.81
N ARG A 142 15.91 3.64 21.66
CA ARG A 142 15.27 3.29 20.38
C ARG A 142 14.22 4.31 19.92
N GLY A 143 13.93 5.35 20.74
CA GLY A 143 12.97 6.39 20.44
C GLY A 143 11.59 6.20 21.04
N ALA A 144 11.41 5.29 22.02
CA ALA A 144 10.11 5.08 22.69
C ALA A 144 9.64 6.34 23.45
N ASP A 145 10.56 7.22 23.86
CA ASP A 145 10.25 8.54 24.44
C ASP A 145 9.50 9.47 23.49
N LYS A 146 9.53 9.20 22.17
CA LYS A 146 8.81 9.97 21.15
C LYS A 146 7.37 9.51 20.98
N GLY A 147 7.01 8.33 21.46
CA GLY A 147 5.67 7.76 21.37
C GLY A 147 5.54 6.60 20.39
N SER A 148 4.30 6.09 20.33
CA SER A 148 3.88 5.07 19.36
C SER A 148 3.50 5.70 18.01
N GLY A 149 3.38 4.87 16.98
CA GLY A 149 2.88 5.25 15.65
C GLY A 149 3.96 5.50 14.60
N GLY A 150 5.25 5.53 14.96
CA GLY A 150 6.35 5.68 13.99
C GLY A 150 6.51 4.45 13.10
N LEU A 151 7.06 4.64 11.90
CA LEU A 151 7.48 3.59 10.96
C LEU A 151 8.87 3.05 11.39
N PHE A 152 8.91 2.42 12.55
CA PHE A 152 10.15 2.13 13.29
C PHE A 152 11.20 1.37 12.47
N ASN A 153 10.79 0.47 11.59
CA ASN A 153 11.68 -0.37 10.80
C ASN A 153 12.20 0.31 9.52
N ASN A 154 11.84 1.55 9.27
CA ASN A 154 12.50 2.37 8.25
C ASN A 154 13.98 2.61 8.60
N SER A 155 14.76 2.99 7.61
CA SER A 155 16.16 3.41 7.80
C SER A 155 16.27 4.50 8.86
N GLU A 156 17.40 4.52 9.55
CA GLU A 156 17.65 5.51 10.59
C GLU A 156 17.51 6.95 10.04
N ASN A 157 16.76 7.77 10.76
CA ASN A 157 16.42 9.15 10.39
C ASN A 157 15.57 9.31 9.12
N ALA A 158 15.02 8.23 8.55
CA ALA A 158 14.04 8.35 7.47
C ALA A 158 12.79 9.10 7.95
N PRO A 159 12.13 9.89 7.07
CA PRO A 159 10.89 10.56 7.42
C PRO A 159 9.87 9.57 8.02
N GLY A 160 9.26 9.95 9.14
CA GLY A 160 8.26 9.12 9.83
C GLY A 160 8.80 7.89 10.58
N GLN A 161 10.11 7.64 10.59
CA GLN A 161 10.69 6.55 11.39
C GLN A 161 10.37 6.72 12.88
N LYS A 162 10.44 7.96 13.38
CA LYS A 162 9.97 8.33 14.71
C LYS A 162 8.70 9.16 14.58
N PRO A 163 7.75 9.04 15.52
CA PRO A 163 6.56 9.88 15.51
C PRO A 163 6.93 11.34 15.78
N ALA A 164 6.15 12.25 15.16
CA ALA A 164 6.36 13.70 15.30
C ALA A 164 6.00 14.24 16.68
N VAL A 165 5.16 13.53 17.43
CA VAL A 165 4.66 13.94 18.74
C VAL A 165 4.27 12.73 19.58
N LEU A 166 4.52 12.78 20.89
CA LEU A 166 4.00 11.80 21.85
C LEU A 166 2.48 11.98 21.96
N ALA A 167 1.73 10.95 21.60
CA ALA A 167 0.28 10.97 21.56
C ALA A 167 -0.39 9.84 22.34
N ASP A 168 0.39 8.97 22.97
CA ASP A 168 -0.07 7.81 23.72
C ASP A 168 -0.87 8.23 24.95
N LYS A 169 -1.91 7.45 25.27
CA LYS A 169 -2.64 7.53 26.55
C LYS A 169 -1.99 6.59 27.59
N PRO A 170 -2.24 6.82 28.89
CA PRO A 170 -1.77 5.95 29.96
C PRO A 170 -2.19 4.48 29.76
N PHE A 171 -1.40 3.55 30.33
CA PHE A 171 -1.74 2.12 30.33
C PHE A 171 -3.17 1.85 30.81
N GLY A 172 -3.78 0.83 30.24
CA GLY A 172 -5.17 0.47 30.52
C GLY A 172 -6.21 1.37 29.85
N GLN A 173 -5.82 2.45 29.21
CA GLN A 173 -6.71 3.28 28.40
C GLN A 173 -6.65 2.89 26.91
N TRP A 174 -7.77 3.06 26.21
CA TRP A 174 -7.85 2.79 24.77
C TRP A 174 -7.19 3.91 23.97
N ASN A 175 -6.18 3.54 23.18
CA ASN A 175 -5.57 4.33 22.14
C ASN A 175 -6.25 4.02 20.81
N GLN A 176 -6.36 5.01 19.94
CA GLN A 176 -6.98 4.86 18.62
C GLN A 176 -6.00 5.26 17.53
N PHE A 177 -5.72 4.34 16.62
CA PHE A 177 -5.04 4.64 15.38
C PHE A 177 -6.02 4.86 14.22
N ARG A 178 -5.70 5.81 13.38
CA ARG A 178 -6.15 5.94 12.01
C ARG A 178 -4.93 5.88 11.10
N ILE A 179 -4.82 4.84 10.30
CA ILE A 179 -3.68 4.61 9.40
C ILE A 179 -4.19 4.67 7.97
N VAL A 180 -3.57 5.50 7.13
CA VAL A 180 -3.85 5.59 5.70
C VAL A 180 -2.60 5.21 4.94
N GLN A 181 -2.67 4.19 4.09
CA GLN A 181 -1.57 3.76 3.24
C GLN A 181 -2.01 3.75 1.78
N THR A 182 -1.26 4.47 0.92
CA THR A 182 -1.44 4.52 -0.54
C THR A 182 -0.09 4.24 -1.20
N GLY A 183 0.03 3.09 -1.87
CA GLY A 183 1.35 2.57 -2.23
C GLY A 183 2.20 2.37 -0.97
N ALA A 184 3.41 2.89 -0.97
CA ALA A 184 4.29 2.89 0.19
C ALA A 184 4.08 4.13 1.10
N ARG A 185 3.27 5.11 0.66
CA ARG A 185 3.05 6.35 1.41
C ARG A 185 2.06 6.12 2.53
N THR A 186 2.52 6.34 3.75
CA THR A 186 1.80 6.03 4.98
C THR A 186 1.64 7.28 5.83
N SER A 187 0.41 7.53 6.27
CA SER A 187 0.08 8.55 7.28
C SER A 187 -0.53 7.87 8.49
N VAL A 188 -0.12 8.26 9.68
CA VAL A 188 -0.60 7.71 10.94
C VAL A 188 -1.09 8.82 11.84
N GLU A 189 -2.31 8.69 12.33
CA GLU A 189 -2.88 9.48 13.43
C GLU A 189 -3.03 8.56 14.65
N LEU A 190 -2.60 9.06 15.81
CA LEU A 190 -2.79 8.43 17.10
C LEU A 190 -3.53 9.39 18.01
N ASN A 191 -4.70 9.00 18.50
CA ASN A 191 -5.54 9.83 19.39
C ASN A 191 -5.74 11.25 18.81
N ASP A 192 -6.16 11.32 17.54
CA ASP A 192 -6.43 12.55 16.77
C ASP A 192 -5.18 13.44 16.51
N LYS A 193 -3.98 12.96 16.82
CA LYS A 193 -2.73 13.67 16.50
C LYS A 193 -2.03 12.98 15.33
N ARG A 194 -1.61 13.77 14.33
CA ARG A 194 -0.81 13.27 13.22
C ARG A 194 0.62 12.99 13.72
N VAL A 195 0.98 11.72 13.81
CA VAL A 195 2.30 11.27 14.28
C VAL A 195 3.24 10.91 13.12
N VAL A 196 2.70 10.49 11.97
CA VAL A 196 3.44 10.32 10.71
C VAL A 196 2.62 10.96 9.59
N ASP A 197 3.27 11.78 8.76
CA ASP A 197 2.61 12.45 7.64
C ASP A 197 3.23 12.05 6.31
N ASN A 198 2.45 11.30 5.50
CA ASN A 198 2.76 10.90 4.11
C ASN A 198 4.21 10.38 3.91
N ALA A 199 4.74 9.66 4.89
CA ALA A 199 6.08 9.09 4.83
C ALA A 199 6.10 7.80 4.03
N VAL A 200 7.20 7.53 3.32
CA VAL A 200 7.41 6.27 2.60
C VAL A 200 7.75 5.18 3.62
N MET A 201 6.95 4.12 3.65
CA MET A 201 7.27 2.90 4.39
C MET A 201 8.22 2.06 3.55
N GLU A 202 9.39 1.76 4.10
CA GLU A 202 10.43 0.99 3.42
C GLU A 202 10.16 -0.51 3.53
N ASN A 203 10.59 -1.27 2.52
CA ASN A 203 10.53 -2.72 2.58
C ASN A 203 11.62 -3.29 3.50
N TYR A 204 11.24 -3.64 4.71
CA TYR A 204 12.14 -4.23 5.72
C TYR A 204 12.79 -5.54 5.27
N TRP A 205 12.10 -6.33 4.44
CA TRP A 205 12.59 -7.63 3.98
C TRP A 205 13.69 -7.54 2.91
N ASP A 206 13.93 -6.35 2.37
CA ASP A 206 15.09 -6.04 1.54
C ASP A 206 16.12 -5.27 2.36
N SER A 207 17.25 -5.88 2.68
CA SER A 207 18.32 -5.26 3.47
C SER A 207 18.88 -3.97 2.84
N ALA A 208 18.83 -3.85 1.50
CA ALA A 208 19.23 -2.67 0.77
C ALA A 208 18.16 -1.58 0.69
N ARG A 209 16.92 -1.87 1.11
CA ARG A 209 15.74 -0.97 1.03
C ARG A 209 15.44 -0.45 -0.39
N LYS A 210 15.86 -1.17 -1.41
CA LYS A 210 15.67 -0.79 -2.83
C LYS A 210 14.40 -1.38 -3.43
N ARG A 211 14.03 -2.59 -2.99
CA ARG A 211 12.79 -3.22 -3.45
C ARG A 211 11.60 -2.44 -2.88
N PRO A 212 10.59 -2.11 -3.72
CA PRO A 212 9.39 -1.46 -3.23
C PRO A 212 8.66 -2.32 -2.19
N LEU A 213 7.82 -1.66 -1.37
CA LEU A 213 6.88 -2.34 -0.49
C LEU A 213 5.96 -3.24 -1.33
N PRO A 214 5.58 -4.46 -0.88
CA PRO A 214 4.62 -5.29 -1.62
C PRO A 214 3.35 -4.51 -2.00
N ALA A 215 2.85 -4.71 -3.22
CA ALA A 215 1.65 -4.01 -3.69
C ALA A 215 0.41 -4.38 -2.86
N ARG A 216 0.33 -5.64 -2.39
CA ARG A 216 -0.71 -6.16 -1.49
C ARG A 216 -0.07 -7.11 -0.49
N GLY A 217 -0.74 -7.30 0.66
CA GLY A 217 -0.36 -8.28 1.68
C GLY A 217 -1.23 -8.15 2.92
N PRO A 218 -1.09 -9.07 3.89
CA PRO A 218 -1.92 -9.09 5.08
C PRO A 218 -1.58 -7.97 6.06
N ILE A 219 -2.51 -7.71 6.98
CA ILE A 219 -2.28 -6.95 8.20
C ILE A 219 -1.89 -7.96 9.30
N ASN A 220 -0.79 -7.66 10.03
CA ASN A 220 -0.39 -8.48 11.17
C ASN A 220 -0.39 -7.63 12.44
N LEU A 221 -0.95 -8.17 13.51
CA LEU A 221 -0.85 -7.61 14.85
C LEU A 221 0.28 -8.34 15.58
N GLN A 222 1.33 -7.60 15.91
CA GLN A 222 2.57 -8.18 16.43
C GLN A 222 2.42 -8.65 17.88
N THR A 223 2.98 -9.81 18.18
CA THR A 223 3.28 -10.28 19.51
C THR A 223 4.75 -10.01 19.82
N HIS A 224 5.05 -9.23 20.87
CA HIS A 224 6.43 -8.92 21.23
C HIS A 224 6.62 -8.67 22.76
N GLY A 225 5.79 -9.31 23.59
CA GLY A 225 5.83 -9.21 25.03
C GLY A 225 4.82 -8.23 25.62
N GLY A 226 4.29 -8.60 26.81
CA GLY A 226 3.20 -7.90 27.48
C GLY A 226 1.82 -8.14 26.85
N GLU A 227 0.77 -8.17 27.69
CA GLU A 227 -0.59 -8.28 27.19
C GLU A 227 -0.95 -7.06 26.35
N ILE A 228 -1.55 -7.30 25.19
CA ILE A 228 -2.16 -6.26 24.36
C ILE A 228 -3.58 -6.67 23.97
N ARG A 229 -4.49 -5.70 23.98
CA ARG A 229 -5.89 -5.88 23.64
C ARG A 229 -6.25 -4.96 22.50
N TRP A 230 -7.06 -5.46 21.57
CA TRP A 230 -7.49 -4.79 20.37
C TRP A 230 -9.02 -4.83 20.26
N ARG A 231 -9.60 -3.77 19.70
CA ARG A 231 -11.03 -3.74 19.35
C ARG A 231 -11.28 -2.74 18.20
N ASN A 232 -12.50 -2.70 17.72
CA ASN A 232 -12.90 -1.73 16.68
C ASN A 232 -11.92 -1.73 15.49
N ILE A 233 -11.61 -2.94 14.99
CA ILE A 233 -10.68 -3.13 13.87
C ILE A 233 -11.48 -3.05 12.59
N PHE A 234 -11.38 -1.92 11.90
CA PHE A 234 -12.14 -1.62 10.68
C PHE A 234 -11.20 -1.23 9.55
N VAL A 235 -11.46 -1.75 8.36
CA VAL A 235 -10.68 -1.44 7.16
C VAL A 235 -11.59 -0.96 6.04
N ARG A 236 -11.09 0.00 5.28
CA ARG A 236 -11.67 0.44 4.02
C ARG A 236 -10.60 0.37 2.94
N GLU A 237 -10.88 -0.28 1.81
CA GLU A 237 -10.01 -0.19 0.64
C GLU A 237 -10.23 1.16 -0.05
N ILE A 238 -9.12 1.81 -0.44
CA ILE A 238 -9.11 3.10 -1.10
C ILE A 238 -9.23 2.86 -2.61
N SER A 239 -10.20 3.53 -3.27
CA SER A 239 -10.36 3.42 -4.71
C SER A 239 -9.18 4.02 -5.48
N ALA A 240 -8.99 3.59 -6.74
CA ALA A 240 -7.93 4.10 -7.61
C ALA A 240 -7.96 5.63 -7.74
N ASP A 241 -9.15 6.20 -7.96
CA ASP A 241 -9.29 7.66 -8.09
C ASP A 241 -9.01 8.41 -6.78
N GLU A 242 -9.39 7.86 -5.63
CA GLU A 242 -9.07 8.44 -4.33
C GLU A 242 -7.56 8.36 -4.06
N ALA A 243 -6.94 7.21 -4.33
CA ALA A 243 -5.51 7.01 -4.20
C ALA A 243 -4.72 8.00 -5.07
N ASN A 244 -5.11 8.16 -6.34
CA ASN A 244 -4.46 9.10 -7.25
C ASN A 244 -4.58 10.55 -6.77
N ARG A 245 -5.75 10.98 -6.28
CA ARG A 245 -5.91 12.31 -5.69
C ARG A 245 -5.01 12.52 -4.47
N ARG A 246 -4.87 11.50 -3.61
CA ARG A 246 -3.98 11.56 -2.43
C ARG A 246 -2.51 11.67 -2.82
N LEU A 247 -2.07 10.88 -3.80
CA LEU A 247 -0.69 10.88 -4.29
C LEU A 247 -0.34 12.19 -5.00
N ARG A 248 -1.25 12.73 -5.79
CA ARG A 248 -1.05 14.00 -6.48
C ARG A 248 -1.03 15.17 -5.52
N GLY A 249 -1.94 15.21 -4.53
CA GLY A 249 -2.12 16.37 -3.66
C GLY A 249 -2.51 17.63 -4.43
N ASP A 250 -2.06 18.78 -3.97
CA ASP A 250 -2.27 20.09 -4.65
C ASP A 250 -1.07 20.41 -5.56
N ASP A 251 -1.31 20.32 -6.87
CA ASP A 251 -0.29 20.60 -7.90
C ASP A 251 0.27 22.02 -7.78
N ALA A 252 -0.59 23.02 -7.68
CA ALA A 252 -0.19 24.42 -7.65
C ALA A 252 0.62 24.77 -6.38
N ALA A 253 0.17 24.31 -5.21
CA ALA A 253 0.88 24.50 -3.94
C ALA A 253 2.26 23.83 -3.92
N GLN A 254 2.45 22.76 -4.71
CA GLN A 254 3.71 22.06 -4.85
C GLN A 254 4.59 22.59 -6.00
N GLY A 255 4.14 23.61 -6.73
CA GLY A 255 4.87 24.27 -7.82
C GLY A 255 4.85 23.50 -9.14
N PHE A 256 3.85 22.65 -9.36
CA PHE A 256 3.60 22.00 -10.65
C PHE A 256 2.75 22.90 -11.56
N GLN A 257 3.05 22.84 -12.85
CA GLN A 257 2.30 23.49 -13.92
C GLN A 257 1.60 22.40 -14.75
N SER A 258 0.32 22.64 -15.09
CA SER A 258 -0.40 21.73 -15.96
C SER A 258 0.16 21.79 -17.39
N LEU A 259 0.40 20.61 -17.98
CA LEU A 259 0.75 20.45 -19.40
C LEU A 259 -0.47 20.14 -20.27
N PHE A 260 -1.63 19.89 -19.66
CA PHE A 260 -2.85 19.55 -20.40
C PHE A 260 -4.06 20.21 -19.72
N ASN A 261 -4.87 20.89 -20.53
CA ASN A 261 -6.03 21.66 -20.05
C ASN A 261 -7.33 20.81 -19.93
N GLY A 262 -7.28 19.52 -20.32
CA GLY A 262 -8.45 18.63 -20.31
C GLY A 262 -9.41 18.79 -21.51
N ALA A 263 -9.15 19.74 -22.43
CA ALA A 263 -10.09 20.09 -23.48
C ALA A 263 -9.51 19.93 -24.91
N ASP A 264 -8.26 20.27 -25.12
CA ASP A 264 -7.60 20.20 -26.42
C ASP A 264 -6.10 19.89 -26.31
N LEU A 265 -5.42 19.75 -27.44
CA LEU A 265 -3.98 19.48 -27.53
C LEU A 265 -3.14 20.77 -27.62
N ALA A 266 -3.65 21.92 -27.17
CA ALA A 266 -2.86 23.14 -27.08
C ALA A 266 -1.60 22.91 -26.22
N GLY A 267 -0.44 23.34 -26.74
CA GLY A 267 0.85 23.08 -26.06
C GLY A 267 1.54 21.78 -26.50
N TRP A 268 0.88 20.94 -27.30
CA TRP A 268 1.43 19.70 -27.83
C TRP A 268 1.70 19.81 -29.34
N THR A 269 2.59 18.96 -29.85
CA THR A 269 3.02 18.90 -31.25
C THR A 269 3.41 17.46 -31.61
N GLY A 270 3.84 17.22 -32.86
CA GLY A 270 4.13 15.91 -33.39
C GLY A 270 2.92 15.28 -34.10
N SER A 271 2.61 14.04 -33.77
CA SER A 271 1.52 13.26 -34.43
C SER A 271 0.13 13.64 -33.88
N VAL A 272 -0.20 14.94 -33.78
CA VAL A 272 -1.44 15.44 -33.16
C VAL A 272 -2.70 14.85 -33.79
N ASP A 273 -2.70 14.56 -35.09
CA ASP A 273 -3.84 13.98 -35.82
C ASP A 273 -4.13 12.52 -35.39
N ASN A 274 -3.17 11.86 -34.77
CA ASN A 274 -3.30 10.48 -34.27
C ASN A 274 -3.78 10.40 -32.81
N TYR A 275 -4.00 11.55 -32.18
CA TYR A 275 -4.51 11.66 -30.84
C TYR A 275 -5.82 12.44 -30.82
N GLU A 276 -6.58 12.26 -29.79
CA GLU A 276 -7.82 13.00 -29.50
C GLU A 276 -7.96 13.27 -28.01
N VAL A 277 -8.83 14.20 -27.65
CA VAL A 277 -9.27 14.34 -26.26
C VAL A 277 -10.58 13.60 -26.09
N ARG A 278 -10.57 12.60 -25.22
CA ARG A 278 -11.74 11.79 -24.88
C ARG A 278 -11.89 11.75 -23.36
N ASP A 279 -13.07 12.08 -22.85
CA ASP A 279 -13.38 12.08 -21.41
C ASP A 279 -12.36 12.87 -20.56
N GLY A 280 -11.88 14.02 -21.08
CA GLY A 280 -10.88 14.85 -20.39
C GLY A 280 -9.47 14.24 -20.34
N ALA A 281 -9.17 13.28 -21.22
CA ALA A 281 -7.87 12.64 -21.33
C ALA A 281 -7.33 12.69 -22.77
N ILE A 282 -6.02 12.87 -22.91
CA ILE A 282 -5.31 12.64 -24.19
C ILE A 282 -5.37 11.13 -24.46
N THR A 283 -5.89 10.76 -25.62
CA THR A 283 -6.08 9.36 -26.01
C THR A 283 -5.44 9.12 -27.35
N CYS A 284 -4.55 8.14 -27.47
CA CYS A 284 -4.10 7.65 -28.76
C CYS A 284 -5.27 7.01 -29.49
N LYS A 285 -5.52 7.36 -30.77
CA LYS A 285 -6.59 6.76 -31.57
C LYS A 285 -6.23 5.31 -31.87
N GLU A 286 -7.20 4.42 -31.78
CA GLU A 286 -7.03 3.01 -32.14
C GLU A 286 -6.48 2.82 -33.57
N GLY A 287 -5.48 1.95 -33.72
CA GLY A 287 -4.80 1.71 -34.99
C GLY A 287 -3.93 2.89 -35.48
N LYS A 288 -3.72 3.90 -34.64
CA LYS A 288 -2.83 5.02 -34.89
C LYS A 288 -1.65 4.96 -33.88
N GLY A 289 -0.68 5.81 -34.06
CA GLY A 289 0.50 5.87 -33.17
C GLY A 289 1.36 7.07 -33.52
N GLY A 290 2.61 7.02 -33.08
CA GLY A 290 3.58 8.08 -33.29
C GLY A 290 3.69 9.00 -32.09
N GLU A 291 4.65 9.89 -32.14
CA GLU A 291 5.09 10.70 -31.03
C GLU A 291 4.20 11.95 -30.90
N LEU A 292 3.60 12.13 -29.69
CA LEU A 292 2.95 13.38 -29.27
C LEU A 292 3.77 13.98 -28.14
N PHE A 293 4.29 15.20 -28.30
CA PHE A 293 5.21 15.78 -27.33
C PHE A 293 4.93 17.27 -27.07
N THR A 294 5.42 17.77 -25.94
CA THR A 294 5.26 19.18 -25.56
C THR A 294 6.01 20.10 -26.54
N LYS A 295 5.50 21.33 -26.76
CA LYS A 295 6.25 22.37 -27.47
C LYS A 295 7.45 22.85 -26.68
N ASP A 296 7.32 22.89 -25.36
CA ASP A 296 8.40 23.27 -24.46
C ASP A 296 9.38 22.11 -24.24
N GLU A 297 10.64 22.47 -24.00
CA GLU A 297 11.70 21.55 -23.55
C GLU A 297 11.98 21.71 -22.06
N PHE A 298 12.52 20.64 -21.47
CA PHE A 298 12.80 20.53 -20.03
C PHE A 298 14.17 19.88 -19.82
N ASP A 299 14.90 20.44 -18.84
CA ASP A 299 16.21 19.93 -18.38
C ASP A 299 15.98 18.93 -17.23
N ASP A 300 16.05 19.40 -15.99
CA ASP A 300 15.69 18.64 -14.79
C ASP A 300 14.25 18.93 -14.39
N PHE A 301 13.47 17.91 -14.16
CA PHE A 301 12.04 18.05 -13.88
C PHE A 301 11.46 16.89 -13.11
N ILE A 302 10.28 17.13 -12.53
CA ILE A 302 9.35 16.11 -12.10
C ILE A 302 8.12 16.23 -12.97
N VAL A 303 7.70 15.15 -13.63
CA VAL A 303 6.40 15.07 -14.29
C VAL A 303 5.55 14.05 -13.57
N ARG A 304 4.26 14.35 -13.44
CA ARG A 304 3.27 13.42 -12.91
C ARG A 304 2.02 13.41 -13.77
N LEU A 305 1.42 12.24 -13.86
CA LEU A 305 0.26 12.01 -14.71
C LEU A 305 -0.56 10.84 -14.20
N GLU A 306 -1.77 10.73 -14.71
CA GLU A 306 -2.54 9.51 -14.60
C GLU A 306 -2.68 8.88 -15.99
N PHE A 307 -2.53 7.55 -16.08
CA PHE A 307 -2.73 6.81 -17.30
C PHE A 307 -3.68 5.64 -17.10
N LYS A 308 -4.35 5.22 -18.17
CA LYS A 308 -5.25 4.07 -18.18
C LYS A 308 -4.96 3.21 -19.41
N LEU A 309 -4.63 1.94 -19.14
CA LEU A 309 -4.33 0.94 -20.17
C LEU A 309 -5.59 0.17 -20.56
N PRO A 310 -5.84 -0.01 -21.87
CA PRO A 310 -6.72 -1.08 -22.34
C PRO A 310 -6.02 -2.43 -22.21
N PRO A 311 -6.74 -3.57 -22.30
CA PRO A 311 -6.10 -4.89 -22.38
C PRO A 311 -5.10 -4.95 -23.54
N GLY A 312 -3.86 -5.39 -23.24
CA GLY A 312 -2.75 -5.42 -24.20
C GLY A 312 -2.19 -4.06 -24.59
N GLY A 313 -2.60 -2.99 -23.91
CA GLY A 313 -2.19 -1.63 -24.24
C GLY A 313 -0.68 -1.42 -24.16
N ASN A 314 -0.14 -0.67 -25.12
CA ASN A 314 1.27 -0.33 -25.26
C ASN A 314 1.44 1.14 -25.63
N ASN A 315 2.34 1.83 -24.95
CA ASN A 315 2.76 3.21 -25.18
C ASN A 315 4.11 3.43 -24.50
N GLY A 316 4.64 4.65 -24.55
CA GLY A 316 5.87 5.04 -23.82
C GLY A 316 5.83 6.49 -23.40
N LEU A 317 6.58 6.84 -22.36
CA LEU A 317 6.88 8.22 -22.00
C LEU A 317 8.24 8.60 -22.57
N ALA A 318 8.26 9.54 -23.51
CA ALA A 318 9.49 10.05 -24.11
C ALA A 318 10.11 11.13 -23.20
N ILE A 319 11.28 10.85 -22.64
CA ILE A 319 11.98 11.70 -21.67
C ILE A 319 13.13 12.44 -22.38
N ARG A 320 13.08 13.77 -22.36
CA ARG A 320 14.02 14.66 -23.09
C ARG A 320 14.14 14.25 -24.56
N TYR A 321 12.99 14.14 -25.21
CA TYR A 321 12.90 13.77 -26.62
C TYR A 321 13.37 14.92 -27.52
N PRO A 322 14.16 14.69 -28.59
CA PRO A 322 14.63 15.76 -29.48
C PRO A 322 13.60 16.23 -30.52
N GLY A 323 12.38 15.66 -30.55
CA GLY A 323 11.35 15.95 -31.55
C GLY A 323 11.48 15.16 -32.84
N THR A 324 12.46 14.28 -32.96
CA THR A 324 12.70 13.45 -34.15
C THR A 324 13.32 12.10 -33.82
N GLY A 325 13.01 11.08 -34.65
CA GLY A 325 13.50 9.72 -34.46
C GLY A 325 12.69 8.92 -33.46
N GLN A 326 13.06 7.67 -33.25
CA GLN A 326 12.38 6.77 -32.31
C GLN A 326 12.73 7.15 -30.87
N PRO A 327 11.77 7.41 -29.97
CA PRO A 327 12.02 7.86 -28.61
C PRO A 327 12.96 6.96 -27.82
N TYR A 328 12.81 5.63 -27.95
CA TYR A 328 13.69 4.67 -27.25
C TYR A 328 15.16 4.74 -27.67
N LEU A 329 15.48 5.35 -28.83
CA LEU A 329 16.87 5.57 -29.29
C LEU A 329 17.34 7.01 -29.08
N THR A 330 16.50 7.99 -29.40
CA THR A 330 16.93 9.39 -29.56
C THR A 330 16.60 10.27 -28.36
N ALA A 331 15.61 9.92 -27.55
CA ALA A 331 15.35 10.54 -26.25
C ALA A 331 16.41 10.11 -25.21
N MET A 332 16.44 10.78 -24.07
CA MET A 332 17.25 10.30 -22.93
C MET A 332 16.87 8.86 -22.56
N CYS A 333 15.59 8.57 -22.52
CA CYS A 333 15.00 7.24 -22.52
C CYS A 333 13.54 7.31 -22.92
N GLU A 334 13.00 6.17 -23.29
CA GLU A 334 11.57 5.89 -23.26
C GLU A 334 11.28 5.11 -21.98
N LEU A 335 10.33 5.58 -21.17
CA LEU A 335 9.79 4.77 -20.08
C LEU A 335 8.61 3.99 -20.60
N GLN A 336 8.67 2.68 -20.52
CA GLN A 336 7.62 1.80 -21.04
C GLN A 336 6.29 2.00 -20.33
N VAL A 337 5.20 2.10 -21.07
CA VAL A 337 3.81 2.08 -20.58
C VAL A 337 3.13 0.87 -21.20
N LEU A 338 2.98 -0.23 -20.44
CA LEU A 338 2.59 -1.53 -20.97
C LEU A 338 1.62 -2.25 -20.01
N ASP A 339 0.68 -3.00 -20.57
CA ASP A 339 -0.08 -4.00 -19.84
C ASP A 339 0.79 -5.24 -19.60
N ASP A 340 1.51 -5.25 -18.48
CA ASP A 340 2.49 -6.30 -18.10
C ASP A 340 1.88 -7.69 -18.00
N ASP A 341 0.56 -7.81 -17.80
CA ASP A 341 -0.14 -9.06 -17.54
C ASP A 341 -0.76 -9.66 -18.81
N ALA A 342 -0.69 -8.94 -19.95
CA ALA A 342 -1.17 -9.46 -21.22
C ALA A 342 -0.34 -10.66 -21.67
N GLU A 343 -1.01 -11.75 -22.08
CA GLU A 343 -0.35 -13.02 -22.49
C GLU A 343 0.67 -12.80 -23.60
N MET A 344 0.39 -11.89 -24.52
CA MET A 344 1.28 -11.56 -25.64
C MET A 344 2.63 -10.98 -25.16
N TYR A 345 2.71 -10.42 -23.96
CA TYR A 345 3.91 -9.84 -23.37
C TYR A 345 4.59 -10.72 -22.31
N ALA A 346 4.11 -11.94 -22.09
CA ALA A 346 4.61 -12.82 -21.03
C ALA A 346 6.10 -13.19 -21.12
N ARG A 347 6.75 -12.99 -22.29
CA ARG A 347 8.13 -13.42 -22.56
C ARG A 347 9.07 -12.28 -23.01
N LEU A 348 8.73 -11.04 -22.69
CA LEU A 348 9.58 -9.90 -22.99
C LEU A 348 10.88 -9.90 -22.15
N ASP A 349 11.90 -9.23 -22.66
CA ASP A 349 13.09 -8.89 -21.84
C ASP A 349 12.64 -8.04 -20.66
N PRO A 350 13.17 -8.24 -19.44
CA PRO A 350 12.80 -7.47 -18.25
C PRO A 350 12.83 -5.94 -18.46
N ARG A 351 13.67 -5.44 -19.35
CA ARG A 351 13.80 -4.01 -19.68
C ARG A 351 12.72 -3.48 -20.64
N GLN A 352 11.69 -4.27 -20.93
CA GLN A 352 10.56 -3.91 -21.81
C GLN A 352 9.22 -3.84 -21.08
N TYR A 353 9.19 -4.13 -19.78
CA TYR A 353 7.98 -4.04 -18.97
C TYR A 353 7.74 -2.61 -18.46
N HIS A 354 6.51 -2.34 -18.04
CA HIS A 354 6.08 -1.02 -17.59
C HIS A 354 7.06 -0.37 -16.60
N GLY A 355 7.30 0.93 -16.78
CA GLY A 355 8.19 1.76 -15.95
C GLY A 355 9.69 1.55 -16.18
N SER A 356 10.10 0.55 -17.00
CA SER A 356 11.50 0.34 -17.36
C SER A 356 12.01 1.49 -18.24
N ALA A 357 13.27 1.90 -18.04
CA ALA A 357 14.00 2.63 -19.07
C ALA A 357 14.28 1.65 -20.21
N TYR A 358 13.47 1.70 -21.27
CA TYR A 358 13.38 0.70 -22.32
C TYR A 358 14.73 0.27 -22.85
N GLY A 359 14.96 -1.03 -22.87
CA GLY A 359 16.21 -1.61 -23.33
C GLY A 359 17.46 -1.35 -22.48
N MET A 360 17.35 -0.56 -21.41
CA MET A 360 18.45 -0.15 -20.53
C MET A 360 18.33 -0.69 -19.10
N VAL A 361 17.31 -0.30 -18.35
CA VAL A 361 17.17 -0.64 -16.92
C VAL A 361 15.78 -1.17 -16.64
N PRO A 362 15.63 -2.38 -16.07
CA PRO A 362 14.32 -2.92 -15.74
C PRO A 362 13.71 -2.26 -14.49
N ALA A 363 12.41 -2.06 -14.49
CA ALA A 363 11.63 -1.68 -13.32
C ALA A 363 11.14 -2.90 -12.52
N TYR A 364 10.75 -2.68 -11.26
CA TYR A 364 10.03 -3.67 -10.47
C TYR A 364 8.59 -3.81 -10.96
N ARG A 365 8.13 -5.04 -11.18
CA ARG A 365 6.81 -5.38 -11.71
C ARG A 365 5.78 -5.67 -10.61
N GLY A 366 4.48 -5.70 -10.99
CA GLY A 366 3.37 -6.07 -10.09
C GLY A 366 2.77 -4.87 -9.33
N TYR A 367 2.97 -3.65 -9.81
CA TYR A 367 2.45 -2.42 -9.21
C TYR A 367 1.39 -1.71 -10.05
N LEU A 368 1.12 -2.20 -11.28
CA LEU A 368 0.00 -1.74 -12.09
C LEU A 368 -1.33 -2.13 -11.44
N ARG A 369 -2.31 -1.25 -11.57
CA ARG A 369 -3.71 -1.60 -11.33
C ARG A 369 -4.26 -2.39 -12.51
N PRO A 370 -5.33 -3.17 -12.33
CA PRO A 370 -6.00 -3.86 -13.43
C PRO A 370 -6.32 -2.92 -14.60
N THR A 371 -6.26 -3.45 -15.83
CA THR A 371 -6.61 -2.71 -17.04
C THR A 371 -7.99 -2.04 -16.92
N GLY A 372 -8.14 -0.86 -17.51
CA GLY A 372 -9.34 -0.04 -17.37
C GLY A 372 -9.40 0.82 -16.11
N GLN A 373 -8.48 0.66 -15.16
CA GLN A 373 -8.34 1.55 -14.01
C GLN A 373 -7.25 2.60 -14.23
N TRP A 374 -7.40 3.76 -13.60
CA TRP A 374 -6.42 4.84 -13.64
C TRP A 374 -5.24 4.56 -12.71
N ASN A 375 -4.04 4.51 -13.25
CA ASN A 375 -2.78 4.50 -12.53
C ASN A 375 -2.27 5.93 -12.34
N TYR A 376 -1.55 6.19 -11.26
CA TYR A 376 -0.77 7.40 -11.04
C TYR A 376 0.71 7.10 -11.25
N GLU A 377 1.39 7.93 -12.02
CA GLU A 377 2.83 7.83 -12.21
C GLU A 377 3.50 9.19 -11.99
N GLN A 378 4.62 9.19 -11.28
CA GLN A 378 5.50 10.32 -11.14
C GLN A 378 6.91 9.95 -11.57
N VAL A 379 7.47 10.74 -12.47
CA VAL A 379 8.84 10.57 -12.97
C VAL A 379 9.68 11.77 -12.52
N THR A 380 10.81 11.49 -11.87
CA THR A 380 11.81 12.51 -11.51
C THR A 380 13.04 12.32 -12.40
N VAL A 381 13.44 13.38 -13.08
CA VAL A 381 14.64 13.42 -13.92
C VAL A 381 15.59 14.47 -13.38
N MET A 382 16.81 14.07 -13.03
CA MET A 382 17.85 14.96 -12.48
C MET A 382 19.22 14.58 -13.02
N GLY A 383 19.78 15.38 -13.93
CA GLY A 383 20.96 15.00 -14.68
C GLY A 383 20.71 13.66 -15.39
N PRO A 384 21.61 12.67 -15.23
CA PRO A 384 21.47 11.32 -15.82
C PRO A 384 20.57 10.38 -14.99
N LYS A 385 20.05 10.84 -13.86
CA LYS A 385 19.26 10.00 -12.94
C LYS A 385 17.77 10.08 -13.25
N ILE A 386 17.11 8.94 -13.18
CA ILE A 386 15.68 8.81 -13.38
C ILE A 386 15.06 7.95 -12.28
N LYS A 387 13.94 8.42 -11.71
CA LYS A 387 13.13 7.66 -10.75
C LYS A 387 11.71 7.60 -11.26
N VAL A 388 11.08 6.44 -11.11
CA VAL A 388 9.66 6.22 -11.42
C VAL A 388 8.95 5.75 -10.18
N GLU A 389 7.92 6.48 -9.77
CA GLU A 389 6.98 6.09 -8.73
C GLU A 389 5.64 5.75 -9.39
N LEU A 390 5.21 4.51 -9.27
CA LEU A 390 3.93 4.02 -9.78
C LEU A 390 2.99 3.72 -8.60
N ASN A 391 1.81 4.34 -8.60
CA ASN A 391 0.78 4.14 -7.57
C ASN A 391 1.33 4.30 -6.13
N GLY A 392 2.28 5.23 -5.92
CA GLY A 392 2.90 5.52 -4.63
C GLY A 392 4.05 4.56 -4.25
N SER A 393 4.52 3.71 -5.17
CA SER A 393 5.65 2.81 -4.97
C SER A 393 6.76 3.13 -5.96
N GLN A 394 8.01 3.32 -5.48
CA GLN A 394 9.16 3.59 -6.35
C GLN A 394 9.58 2.30 -7.06
N ILE A 395 9.27 2.17 -8.35
CA ILE A 395 9.55 0.97 -9.15
C ILE A 395 10.87 1.05 -9.92
N LEU A 396 11.41 2.24 -10.13
CA LEU A 396 12.72 2.46 -10.78
C LEU A 396 13.49 3.57 -10.04
N ASP A 397 14.79 3.34 -9.84
CA ASP A 397 15.75 4.36 -9.43
C ASP A 397 17.07 4.03 -10.14
N ALA A 398 17.39 4.77 -11.18
CA ALA A 398 18.51 4.46 -12.06
C ALA A 398 19.37 5.69 -12.36
N ASP A 399 20.67 5.44 -12.47
CA ASP A 399 21.64 6.37 -13.05
C ASP A 399 22.06 5.81 -14.42
N LEU A 400 21.63 6.46 -15.51
CA LEU A 400 21.85 5.97 -16.87
C LEU A 400 23.32 6.00 -17.28
N THR A 401 24.19 6.73 -16.57
CA THR A 401 25.65 6.65 -16.80
C THR A 401 26.22 5.27 -16.45
N GLN A 402 25.54 4.52 -15.60
CA GLN A 402 25.95 3.18 -15.17
C GLN A 402 25.51 2.08 -16.16
N VAL A 403 24.68 2.41 -17.15
CA VAL A 403 24.21 1.45 -18.16
C VAL A 403 25.36 1.15 -19.14
N LYS A 404 25.78 -0.09 -19.15
CA LYS A 404 26.88 -0.59 -20.04
C LYS A 404 26.38 -1.60 -21.07
N GLU A 405 25.26 -2.27 -20.77
CA GLU A 405 24.67 -3.29 -21.63
C GLU A 405 23.27 -2.87 -22.05
N PHE A 406 23.01 -2.95 -23.31
CA PHE A 406 21.72 -2.63 -23.92
C PHE A 406 21.03 -3.89 -24.44
N LYS A 407 19.70 -3.87 -24.44
CA LYS A 407 18.91 -4.94 -25.04
C LYS A 407 19.34 -5.11 -26.50
N ASP A 408 19.54 -6.37 -26.92
CA ASP A 408 19.95 -6.75 -28.28
C ASP A 408 21.21 -6.02 -28.78
N ASN A 409 22.06 -5.53 -27.87
CA ASN A 409 23.23 -4.69 -28.14
C ASN A 409 22.90 -3.43 -28.97
N THR A 410 21.66 -2.96 -28.91
CA THR A 410 21.22 -1.75 -29.62
C THR A 410 21.63 -0.50 -28.85
N PRO A 411 22.54 0.35 -29.41
CA PRO A 411 22.95 1.57 -28.73
C PRO A 411 21.78 2.55 -28.52
N HIS A 412 21.84 3.31 -27.43
CA HIS A 412 20.90 4.40 -27.12
C HIS A 412 21.62 5.76 -27.20
N PRO A 413 21.80 6.33 -28.39
CA PRO A 413 22.59 7.55 -28.57
C PRO A 413 21.99 8.78 -27.88
N GLY A 414 20.70 8.78 -27.58
CA GLY A 414 20.04 9.86 -26.83
C GLY A 414 20.26 9.83 -25.31
N LYS A 415 20.82 8.74 -24.78
CA LYS A 415 20.93 8.46 -23.34
C LYS A 415 21.53 9.60 -22.50
N ASP A 416 22.48 10.33 -23.08
CA ASP A 416 23.21 11.40 -22.39
C ASP A 416 22.60 12.80 -22.60
N ARG A 417 21.35 12.91 -23.12
CA ARG A 417 20.66 14.19 -23.29
C ARG A 417 20.41 14.87 -21.97
N THR A 418 20.67 16.16 -21.94
CA THR A 418 20.48 17.03 -20.77
C THR A 418 19.17 17.84 -20.85
N SER A 419 18.57 17.96 -22.05
CA SER A 419 17.30 18.67 -22.29
C SER A 419 16.51 18.02 -23.43
N GLY A 420 15.23 18.36 -23.52
CA GLY A 420 14.33 17.99 -24.60
C GLY A 420 12.87 17.95 -24.15
N HIS A 421 12.00 17.54 -25.04
CA HIS A 421 10.56 17.51 -24.84
C HIS A 421 10.14 16.34 -23.93
N PHE A 422 9.03 16.52 -23.23
CA PHE A 422 8.26 15.41 -22.64
C PHE A 422 7.19 14.97 -23.62
N GLY A 423 6.94 13.66 -23.78
CA GLY A 423 5.96 13.19 -24.72
C GLY A 423 5.50 11.75 -24.53
N PHE A 424 4.65 11.32 -25.45
CA PHE A 424 4.09 9.97 -25.55
C PHE A 424 4.55 9.31 -26.86
N ALA A 425 4.93 8.04 -26.76
CA ALA A 425 5.28 7.19 -27.90
C ALA A 425 4.13 6.20 -28.15
N GLY A 426 3.18 6.56 -28.98
CA GLY A 426 1.98 5.76 -29.26
C GLY A 426 2.24 4.54 -30.13
N HIS A 427 1.66 3.39 -29.75
CA HIS A 427 1.79 2.09 -30.41
C HIS A 427 0.45 1.49 -30.86
N ASN A 428 -0.41 2.30 -31.48
CA ASN A 428 -1.72 1.88 -32.03
C ASN A 428 -2.82 1.58 -30.98
N ASP A 429 -2.54 1.64 -29.70
CA ASP A 429 -3.47 1.28 -28.62
C ASP A 429 -4.08 2.53 -27.97
N PRO A 430 -5.37 2.52 -27.62
CA PRO A 430 -6.05 3.68 -27.06
C PRO A 430 -5.71 3.89 -25.58
N VAL A 431 -4.41 3.99 -25.26
CA VAL A 431 -3.93 4.39 -23.93
C VAL A 431 -4.35 5.83 -23.67
N MET A 432 -4.84 6.10 -22.47
CA MET A 432 -5.36 7.40 -22.06
C MET A 432 -4.46 8.05 -21.01
N PHE A 433 -4.25 9.37 -21.11
CA PHE A 433 -3.45 10.16 -20.18
C PHE A 433 -4.22 11.40 -19.72
N ARG A 434 -4.24 11.67 -18.40
CA ARG A 434 -4.89 12.87 -17.81
C ARG A 434 -4.08 13.43 -16.65
N ASN A 435 -4.47 14.59 -16.13
CA ASN A 435 -3.86 15.23 -14.97
C ASN A 435 -2.33 15.33 -15.11
N ILE A 436 -1.88 15.71 -16.31
CA ILE A 436 -0.47 15.81 -16.66
C ILE A 436 0.08 17.14 -16.14
N ALA A 437 1.02 17.11 -15.22
CA ALA A 437 1.62 18.28 -14.63
C ALA A 437 3.14 18.11 -14.48
N ILE A 438 3.88 19.19 -14.66
CA ILE A 438 5.34 19.21 -14.60
C ILE A 438 5.85 20.29 -13.65
N LYS A 439 6.96 20.00 -12.97
CA LYS A 439 7.70 20.93 -12.15
C LYS A 439 9.15 20.95 -12.62
N ARG A 440 9.64 22.11 -13.06
CA ARG A 440 11.07 22.29 -13.37
C ARG A 440 11.86 22.24 -12.05
N LEU A 441 12.95 21.52 -12.04
CA LEU A 441 13.93 21.53 -10.97
C LEU A 441 15.03 22.54 -11.32
N LYS A 442 15.59 23.19 -10.30
CA LYS A 442 16.67 24.18 -10.48
C LYS A 442 18.02 23.49 -10.57
#